data_efd80e5e5cd667accb5ebefb24fc3882
#
_entry.id   efd80e5e5cd667accb5ebefb24fc3882
#
_cell.length_a   1.000
_cell.length_b   1.000
_cell.length_c   1.000
_cell.angle_alpha   90.00
_cell.angle_beta   90.00
_cell.angle_gamma   90.00
#
_symmetry.space_group_name_H-M   'P 1'
#
loop_
_entity.id
_entity.type
_entity.pdbx_description
1 polymer ?
#
loop_
_entity_poly.entity_id
_entity_poly.type
_entity_poly.pdbx_seq_one_letter_code
_entity_poly.pdbx_strand_id
1 'polypeptide(L)'
;MATKKYYCKWQGCRELLDYKGYCLKHKQAAERRSAEYQKNRMNSFKNAKRSNFYFYKSKEWKELRSAVLKACLYCVRCGRSNNLHVDHITPPRGDKELFFNRNNLQVLCEQCHRQKTAGEIEARKSRDKNKVSEWVKKYVREK
;
A
#
# COMPACT_ATOMS: atom_id res chain seq x y z
N MET A 1 -49.37 0.67 -18.18
CA MET A 1 -48.42 0.83 -17.02
C MET A 1 -47.12 1.36 -17.55
N ALA A 2 -46.63 2.48 -17.02
CA ALA A 2 -45.36 3.06 -17.45
C ALA A 2 -44.20 2.21 -16.93
N THR A 3 -43.36 1.67 -17.83
CA THR A 3 -42.18 0.91 -17.46
C THR A 3 -41.09 1.89 -16.93
N LYS A 4 -40.54 1.58 -15.78
CA LYS A 4 -39.53 2.42 -15.13
C LYS A 4 -38.23 2.34 -15.94
N LYS A 5 -37.71 3.48 -16.39
CA LYS A 5 -36.45 3.59 -17.15
C LYS A 5 -35.30 4.02 -16.24
N TYR A 6 -34.07 3.61 -16.56
CA TYR A 6 -32.85 3.88 -15.82
C TYR A 6 -31.78 4.43 -16.74
N TYR A 7 -31.01 5.40 -16.27
CA TYR A 7 -29.83 5.85 -17.00
C TYR A 7 -28.70 4.81 -16.95
N CYS A 8 -27.96 4.70 -18.04
CA CYS A 8 -26.73 3.93 -18.09
C CYS A 8 -25.79 4.33 -16.92
N LYS A 9 -25.23 3.36 -16.21
CA LYS A 9 -24.33 3.60 -15.07
C LYS A 9 -22.96 4.17 -15.45
N TRP A 10 -22.67 4.28 -16.74
CA TRP A 10 -21.40 4.88 -17.19
C TRP A 10 -21.46 6.39 -17.01
N GLN A 11 -20.44 6.95 -16.35
CA GLN A 11 -20.37 8.37 -16.07
C GLN A 11 -20.42 9.19 -17.36
N GLY A 12 -21.34 10.15 -17.44
CA GLY A 12 -21.57 11.00 -18.63
C GLY A 12 -22.46 10.38 -19.71
N CYS A 13 -22.89 9.12 -19.59
CA CYS A 13 -23.82 8.50 -20.54
C CYS A 13 -25.27 8.81 -20.17
N ARG A 14 -26.03 9.33 -21.14
CA ARG A 14 -27.45 9.69 -20.97
C ARG A 14 -28.42 8.68 -21.59
N GLU A 15 -27.95 7.50 -21.98
CA GLU A 15 -28.80 6.46 -22.59
C GLU A 15 -29.74 5.87 -21.57
N LEU A 16 -31.06 5.80 -21.92
CA LEU A 16 -32.12 5.26 -21.09
C LEU A 16 -32.30 3.77 -21.37
N LEU A 17 -32.37 2.96 -20.32
CA LEU A 17 -32.48 1.51 -20.34
C LEU A 17 -33.75 1.07 -19.60
N ASP A 18 -34.30 -0.05 -20.00
CA ASP A 18 -35.42 -0.71 -19.28
C ASP A 18 -34.97 -1.50 -18.05
N TYR A 19 -33.65 -1.53 -17.79
CA TYR A 19 -33.00 -2.23 -16.67
C TYR A 19 -31.88 -1.40 -16.03
N LYS A 20 -31.54 -1.73 -14.78
CA LYS A 20 -30.40 -1.12 -14.09
C LYS A 20 -29.10 -1.73 -14.60
N GLY A 21 -28.31 -0.97 -15.38
CA GLY A 21 -27.07 -1.51 -15.92
C GLY A 21 -26.29 -0.54 -16.79
N TYR A 22 -25.57 -1.09 -17.73
CA TYR A 22 -24.79 -0.38 -18.74
C TYR A 22 -25.43 -0.60 -20.12
N CYS A 23 -25.45 0.42 -20.95
CA CYS A 23 -25.90 0.28 -22.34
C CYS A 23 -24.92 -0.61 -23.14
N LEU A 24 -25.34 -1.07 -24.30
CA LEU A 24 -24.54 -1.97 -25.15
C LEU A 24 -23.12 -1.44 -25.41
N LYS A 25 -22.98 -0.14 -25.65
CA LYS A 25 -21.66 0.51 -25.87
C LYS A 25 -20.74 0.43 -24.66
N HIS A 26 -21.30 0.52 -23.43
CA HIS A 26 -20.51 0.59 -22.20
C HIS A 26 -20.42 -0.74 -21.45
N LYS A 27 -21.19 -1.75 -21.84
CA LYS A 27 -21.22 -3.07 -21.17
C LYS A 27 -19.82 -3.70 -21.15
N GLN A 28 -19.18 -3.82 -22.30
CA GLN A 28 -17.86 -4.45 -22.41
C GLN A 28 -16.78 -3.67 -21.66
N ALA A 29 -16.81 -2.34 -21.71
CA ALA A 29 -15.88 -1.49 -20.97
C ALA A 29 -16.07 -1.62 -19.44
N ALA A 30 -17.32 -1.71 -18.97
CA ALA A 30 -17.64 -1.92 -17.57
C ALA A 30 -17.18 -3.32 -17.07
N GLU A 31 -17.34 -4.35 -17.89
CA GLU A 31 -16.88 -5.71 -17.61
C GLU A 31 -15.34 -5.76 -17.52
N ARG A 32 -14.63 -5.15 -18.46
CA ARG A 32 -13.15 -5.04 -18.42
C ARG A 32 -12.67 -4.32 -17.17
N ARG A 33 -13.30 -3.18 -16.80
CA ARG A 33 -12.98 -2.42 -15.59
C ARG A 33 -13.23 -3.22 -14.32
N SER A 34 -14.32 -3.99 -14.29
CA SER A 34 -14.64 -4.88 -13.18
C SER A 34 -13.61 -6.01 -13.04
N ALA A 35 -13.24 -6.66 -14.15
CA ALA A 35 -12.23 -7.71 -14.17
C ALA A 35 -10.86 -7.19 -13.73
N GLU A 36 -10.46 -6.00 -14.20
CA GLU A 36 -9.22 -5.35 -13.78
C GLU A 36 -9.24 -5.00 -12.29
N TYR A 37 -10.35 -4.48 -11.77
CA TYR A 37 -10.52 -4.23 -10.35
C TYR A 37 -10.37 -5.52 -9.51
N GLN A 38 -11.01 -6.63 -9.94
CA GLN A 38 -10.88 -7.92 -9.26
C GLN A 38 -9.43 -8.44 -9.29
N LYS A 39 -8.75 -8.33 -10.44
CA LYS A 39 -7.33 -8.70 -10.57
C LYS A 39 -6.44 -7.89 -9.64
N ASN A 40 -6.63 -6.57 -9.59
CA ASN A 40 -5.87 -5.67 -8.71
C ASN A 40 -6.16 -5.95 -7.24
N ARG A 41 -7.42 -6.24 -6.87
CA ARG A 41 -7.81 -6.66 -5.52
C ARG A 41 -7.13 -7.97 -5.13
N MET A 42 -7.11 -8.98 -6.01
CA MET A 42 -6.43 -10.26 -5.76
C MET A 42 -4.91 -10.08 -5.63
N ASN A 43 -4.30 -9.24 -6.46
CA ASN A 43 -2.87 -8.92 -6.35
C ASN A 43 -2.57 -8.16 -5.06
N SER A 44 -3.44 -7.25 -4.64
CA SER A 44 -3.33 -6.55 -3.36
C SER A 44 -3.39 -7.52 -2.17
N PHE A 45 -4.30 -8.51 -2.21
CA PHE A 45 -4.35 -9.58 -1.20
C PHE A 45 -3.08 -10.45 -1.18
N LYS A 46 -2.57 -10.85 -2.35
CA LYS A 46 -1.31 -11.60 -2.46
C LYS A 46 -0.13 -10.81 -1.90
N ASN A 47 -0.06 -9.52 -2.23
CA ASN A 47 0.97 -8.62 -1.73
C ASN A 47 0.82 -8.34 -0.22
N ALA A 48 -0.41 -8.20 0.30
CA ALA A 48 -0.68 -8.05 1.72
C ALA A 48 -0.30 -9.30 2.51
N LYS A 49 -0.46 -10.49 1.94
CA LYS A 49 0.01 -11.76 2.56
C LYS A 49 1.55 -11.83 2.62
N ARG A 50 2.25 -11.17 1.70
CA ARG A 50 3.73 -11.02 1.69
C ARG A 50 4.21 -9.80 2.47
N SER A 51 3.33 -8.93 2.90
CA SER A 51 3.63 -7.73 3.68
C SER A 51 3.34 -7.99 5.16
N ASN A 52 3.81 -7.09 6.00
CA ASN A 52 3.58 -7.12 7.44
C ASN A 52 2.13 -6.81 7.87
N PHE A 53 1.18 -6.73 6.93
CA PHE A 53 -0.20 -6.31 7.17
C PHE A 53 -0.91 -7.08 8.29
N TYR A 54 -0.73 -8.43 8.30
CA TYR A 54 -1.33 -9.27 9.35
C TYR A 54 -0.67 -9.06 10.71
N PHE A 55 0.64 -8.77 10.73
CA PHE A 55 1.37 -8.50 11.95
C PHE A 55 0.87 -7.24 12.64
N TYR A 56 0.60 -6.17 11.89
CA TYR A 56 0.04 -4.91 12.42
C TYR A 56 -1.32 -5.07 13.08
N LYS A 57 -2.12 -6.09 12.70
CA LYS A 57 -3.44 -6.37 13.26
C LYS A 57 -3.39 -7.29 14.48
N SER A 58 -2.28 -7.96 14.73
CA SER A 58 -2.14 -8.92 15.82
C SER A 58 -2.23 -8.26 17.20
N LYS A 59 -2.66 -9.03 18.21
CA LYS A 59 -2.67 -8.60 19.60
C LYS A 59 -1.23 -8.34 20.08
N GLU A 60 -0.32 -9.21 19.71
CA GLU A 60 1.11 -9.14 20.01
C GLU A 60 1.72 -7.78 19.57
N TRP A 61 1.41 -7.32 18.36
CA TRP A 61 1.85 -6.01 17.88
C TRP A 61 1.27 -4.85 18.70
N LYS A 62 -0.02 -4.92 19.02
CA LYS A 62 -0.69 -3.85 19.77
C LYS A 62 -0.07 -3.69 21.17
N GLU A 63 0.24 -4.80 21.82
CA GLU A 63 0.89 -4.83 23.12
C GLU A 63 2.33 -4.30 23.04
N LEU A 64 3.12 -4.80 22.09
CA LEU A 64 4.49 -4.37 21.86
C LEU A 64 4.55 -2.87 21.55
N ARG A 65 3.69 -2.39 20.62
CA ARG A 65 3.59 -0.97 20.27
C ARG A 65 3.25 -0.11 21.48
N SER A 66 2.29 -0.54 22.30
CA SER A 66 1.92 0.18 23.51
C SER A 66 3.08 0.24 24.51
N ALA A 67 3.79 -0.86 24.72
CA ALA A 67 4.95 -0.91 25.59
C ALA A 67 6.08 0.03 25.12
N VAL A 68 6.35 0.06 23.81
CA VAL A 68 7.37 0.95 23.22
C VAL A 68 6.99 2.43 23.41
N LEU A 69 5.72 2.79 23.18
CA LEU A 69 5.26 4.18 23.38
C LEU A 69 5.26 4.61 24.86
N LYS A 70 4.99 3.68 25.79
CA LYS A 70 5.10 3.98 27.23
C LYS A 70 6.55 4.18 27.67
N ALA A 71 7.48 3.47 27.07
CA ALA A 71 8.90 3.55 27.39
C ALA A 71 9.61 4.77 26.78
N CYS A 72 9.08 5.33 25.70
CA CYS A 72 9.68 6.48 25.02
C CYS A 72 8.58 7.49 24.64
N LEU A 73 8.55 8.64 25.33
CA LEU A 73 7.53 9.68 25.20
C LEU A 73 7.90 10.80 24.23
N TYR A 74 8.97 10.64 23.47
CA TYR A 74 9.45 11.65 22.53
C TYR A 74 10.05 10.98 21.28
N CYS A 75 10.07 11.76 20.20
CA CYS A 75 10.71 11.35 18.96
C CYS A 75 12.22 11.25 19.15
N VAL A 76 12.80 10.09 18.91
CA VAL A 76 14.25 9.86 19.06
C VAL A 76 15.11 10.69 18.12
N ARG A 77 14.51 11.26 17.05
CA ARG A 77 15.23 12.06 16.06
C ARG A 77 15.21 13.56 16.33
N CYS A 78 14.10 14.10 16.85
CA CYS A 78 13.93 15.56 17.02
C CYS A 78 13.39 15.98 18.41
N GLY A 79 13.18 15.06 19.34
CA GLY A 79 12.73 15.34 20.71
C GLY A 79 11.27 15.74 20.88
N ARG A 80 10.46 15.88 19.82
CA ARG A 80 9.03 16.24 19.91
C ARG A 80 8.24 15.11 20.57
N SER A 81 7.23 15.47 21.38
CA SER A 81 6.37 14.53 22.12
C SER A 81 4.97 14.37 21.54
N ASN A 82 4.63 15.06 20.46
CA ASN A 82 3.31 15.01 19.84
C ASN A 82 3.31 14.11 18.60
N ASN A 83 2.16 13.50 18.31
CA ASN A 83 1.93 12.63 17.14
C ASN A 83 3.02 11.58 16.95
N LEU A 84 3.26 10.78 18.00
CA LEU A 84 4.28 9.75 18.02
C LEU A 84 3.81 8.46 17.36
N HIS A 85 4.69 7.88 16.55
CA HIS A 85 4.50 6.61 15.86
C HIS A 85 5.65 5.66 16.21
N VAL A 86 5.33 4.38 16.40
CA VAL A 86 6.35 3.33 16.44
C VAL A 86 6.67 2.91 15.02
N ASP A 87 7.93 2.95 14.70
CA ASP A 87 8.47 2.66 13.36
C ASP A 87 9.61 1.64 13.46
N HIS A 88 9.83 0.85 12.39
CA HIS A 88 10.93 -0.07 12.32
C HIS A 88 12.21 0.62 11.83
N ILE A 89 13.32 0.45 12.55
CA ILE A 89 14.64 0.97 12.12
C ILE A 89 14.99 0.36 10.77
N THR A 90 14.94 -0.97 10.67
CA THR A 90 15.09 -1.72 9.42
C THR A 90 13.74 -2.29 9.00
N PRO A 91 13.26 -2.01 7.77
CA PRO A 91 11.99 -2.54 7.28
C PRO A 91 11.96 -4.09 7.31
N PRO A 92 11.02 -4.73 7.99
CA PRO A 92 11.01 -6.19 8.20
C PRO A 92 10.62 -7.00 6.96
N ARG A 93 9.96 -6.41 5.98
CA ARG A 93 9.64 -7.03 4.67
C ARG A 93 9.04 -8.44 4.72
N GLY A 94 8.24 -8.73 5.72
CA GLY A 94 7.60 -10.03 5.94
C GLY A 94 8.35 -10.95 6.92
N ASP A 95 9.51 -10.56 7.39
CA ASP A 95 10.23 -11.25 8.43
C ASP A 95 9.55 -11.00 9.80
N LYS A 96 9.01 -12.06 10.39
CA LYS A 96 8.28 -12.00 11.64
C LYS A 96 9.20 -11.67 12.83
N GLU A 97 10.37 -12.24 12.87
CA GLU A 97 11.33 -12.04 13.99
C GLU A 97 11.80 -10.59 14.00
N LEU A 98 12.18 -10.08 12.85
CA LEU A 98 12.59 -8.68 12.70
C LEU A 98 11.42 -7.70 12.96
N PHE A 99 10.17 -8.11 12.64
CA PHE A 99 8.98 -7.29 12.88
C PHE A 99 8.70 -7.09 14.36
N PHE A 100 8.79 -8.14 15.18
CA PHE A 100 8.51 -8.10 16.61
C PHE A 100 9.73 -7.81 17.47
N ASN A 101 10.91 -7.64 16.86
CA ASN A 101 12.12 -7.32 17.60
C ASN A 101 12.07 -5.89 18.15
N ARG A 102 12.02 -5.76 19.48
CA ARG A 102 11.99 -4.47 20.17
C ARG A 102 13.19 -3.58 19.82
N ASN A 103 14.38 -4.17 19.62
CA ASN A 103 15.59 -3.43 19.26
C ASN A 103 15.54 -2.87 17.83
N ASN A 104 14.63 -3.38 17.00
CA ASN A 104 14.35 -2.85 15.66
C ASN A 104 13.25 -1.78 15.65
N LEU A 105 12.74 -1.36 16.82
CA LEU A 105 11.67 -0.37 16.94
C LEU A 105 12.20 0.95 17.47
N GLN A 106 11.67 2.04 16.93
CA GLN A 106 11.96 3.39 17.34
C GLN A 106 10.68 4.22 17.41
N VAL A 107 10.69 5.31 18.19
CA VAL A 107 9.57 6.25 18.27
C VAL A 107 9.90 7.50 17.48
N LEU A 108 9.08 7.82 16.48
CA LEU A 108 9.22 8.99 15.63
C LEU A 108 7.94 9.83 15.67
N CYS A 109 8.07 11.17 15.60
CA CYS A 109 6.93 12.01 15.28
C CYS A 109 6.54 11.85 13.80
N GLU A 110 5.32 12.25 13.46
CA GLU A 110 4.79 12.11 12.10
C GLU A 110 5.72 12.69 11.02
N GLN A 111 6.32 13.86 11.27
CA GLN A 111 7.22 14.49 10.32
C GLN A 111 8.50 13.67 10.09
N CYS A 112 9.15 13.20 11.16
CA CYS A 112 10.36 12.38 11.06
C CYS A 112 10.08 11.03 10.43
N HIS A 113 8.92 10.43 10.73
CA HIS A 113 8.46 9.19 10.10
C HIS A 113 8.25 9.35 8.59
N ARG A 114 7.56 10.43 8.15
CA ARG A 114 7.39 10.75 6.72
C ARG A 114 8.74 10.93 5.99
N GLN A 115 9.67 11.66 6.59
CA GLN A 115 11.00 11.87 6.01
C GLN A 115 11.77 10.56 5.85
N LYS A 116 11.74 9.69 6.87
CA LYS A 116 12.36 8.36 6.82
C LYS A 116 11.76 7.51 5.70
N THR A 117 10.42 7.44 5.64
CA THR A 117 9.71 6.66 4.61
C THR A 117 10.03 7.18 3.20
N ALA A 118 10.09 8.50 3.00
CA ALA A 118 10.46 9.09 1.71
C ALA A 118 11.89 8.69 1.29
N GLY A 119 12.84 8.74 2.22
CA GLY A 119 14.23 8.32 1.98
C GLY A 119 14.35 6.83 1.64
N GLU A 120 13.58 5.97 2.31
CA GLU A 120 13.56 4.53 2.02
C GLU A 120 12.98 4.22 0.64
N ILE A 121 11.92 4.95 0.23
CA ILE A 121 11.32 4.82 -1.11
C ILE A 121 12.33 5.24 -2.17
N GLU A 122 13.02 6.36 -1.97
CA GLU A 122 14.00 6.87 -2.95
C GLU A 122 15.21 5.92 -3.06
N ALA A 123 15.75 5.45 -1.94
CA ALA A 123 16.83 4.45 -1.92
C ALA A 123 16.43 3.13 -2.61
N ARG A 124 15.14 2.73 -2.52
CA ARG A 124 14.63 1.56 -3.24
C ARG A 124 14.57 1.82 -4.74
N LYS A 125 14.03 2.97 -5.16
CA LYS A 125 13.96 3.34 -6.59
C LYS A 125 15.35 3.40 -7.22
N SER A 126 16.33 3.96 -6.54
CA SER A 126 17.71 4.03 -7.01
C SER A 126 18.34 2.66 -7.20
N ARG A 127 18.10 1.72 -6.25
CA ARG A 127 18.55 0.32 -6.38
C ARG A 127 17.88 -0.41 -7.54
N ASP A 128 16.59 -0.20 -7.73
CA ASP A 128 15.84 -0.83 -8.83
C ASP A 128 16.31 -0.28 -10.20
N LYS A 129 16.58 1.02 -10.31
CA LYS A 129 17.18 1.64 -11.52
C LYS A 129 18.55 1.06 -11.82
N ASN A 130 19.41 0.90 -10.82
CA ASN A 130 20.74 0.33 -11.01
C ASN A 130 20.69 -1.12 -11.49
N LYS A 131 19.80 -1.95 -10.91
CA LYS A 131 19.57 -3.33 -11.37
C LYS A 131 19.13 -3.40 -12.82
N VAL A 132 18.18 -2.53 -13.23
CA VAL A 132 17.72 -2.46 -14.64
C VAL A 132 18.88 -2.01 -15.54
N SER A 133 19.65 -1.02 -15.15
CA SER A 133 20.82 -0.55 -15.92
C SER A 133 21.89 -1.64 -16.08
N GLU A 134 22.19 -2.39 -15.04
CA GLU A 134 23.12 -3.53 -15.09
C GLU A 134 22.59 -4.64 -15.99
N TRP A 135 21.29 -4.95 -15.91
CA TRP A 135 20.64 -5.95 -16.77
C TRP A 135 20.72 -5.52 -18.24
N VAL A 136 20.38 -4.26 -18.55
CA VAL A 136 20.46 -3.70 -19.92
C VAL A 136 21.91 -3.76 -20.43
N LYS A 137 22.90 -3.39 -19.63
CA LYS A 137 24.32 -3.50 -20.02
C LYS A 137 24.71 -4.94 -20.35
N LYS A 138 24.20 -5.90 -19.58
CA LYS A 138 24.55 -7.32 -19.74
C LYS A 138 23.90 -7.98 -20.97
N TYR A 139 22.63 -7.63 -21.27
CA TYR A 139 21.84 -8.37 -22.28
C TYR A 139 21.51 -7.58 -23.55
N VAL A 140 21.72 -6.27 -23.61
CA VAL A 140 21.36 -5.43 -24.77
C VAL A 140 22.60 -4.93 -25.53
N ARG A 141 23.81 -5.05 -24.99
CA ARG A 141 25.07 -4.64 -25.64
C ARG A 141 25.75 -5.74 -26.47
N GLU A 142 25.16 -6.93 -26.59
CA GLU A 142 25.67 -8.03 -27.42
C GLU A 142 24.87 -8.15 -28.74
N LYS A 143 24.71 -7.03 -29.48
CA LYS A 143 24.31 -7.09 -30.89
C LYS A 143 25.11 -6.08 -31.68
#